data_9aef4752a77958ef27e882109d1c3e85
#
_entry.id   9aef4752a77958ef27e882109d1c3e85
#
_cell.length_a   1.000
_cell.length_b   1.000
_cell.length_c   1.000
_cell.angle_alpha   90.00
_cell.angle_beta   90.00
_cell.angle_gamma   90.00
#
_symmetry.space_group_name_H-M   'P 1'
#
loop_
_entity.id
_entity.type
_entity.pdbx_description
1 polymer ?
#
loop_
_entity_poly.entity_id
_entity_poly.type
_entity_poly.pdbx_seq_one_letter_code
_entity_poly.pdbx_strand_id
1 'polypeptide(L)'
;MENKLTFASIKCGDKLPTVQQHLSQEDIWHFAAASLDMNPVHCSPEWCRKSQVFGIPETVQHGQMTLSLLAKVITNWAYASGGTMKTFEAKLIKPVPVNSTCTYGGEVSELHPVKKGKDFVAVELWAHDQDGDKVALGKAQVIIPQ
;
A
#
# COMPACT_ATOMS: atom_id res chain seq x y z
N MET A 1 -27.08 -8.27 1.54
CA MET A 1 -26.65 -7.67 0.25
C MET A 1 -25.60 -6.63 0.59
N GLU A 2 -24.33 -6.87 0.26
CA GLU A 2 -23.31 -5.82 0.42
C GLU A 2 -23.67 -4.63 -0.46
N ASN A 3 -23.68 -3.44 0.14
CA ASN A 3 -23.96 -2.20 -0.61
C ASN A 3 -22.84 -2.01 -1.64
N LYS A 4 -23.16 -2.20 -2.91
CA LYS A 4 -22.21 -2.03 -4.01
C LYS A 4 -21.73 -0.58 -4.03
N LEU A 5 -20.43 -0.38 -4.04
CA LEU A 5 -19.81 0.93 -4.15
C LEU A 5 -20.14 1.54 -5.52
N THR A 6 -20.70 2.74 -5.55
CA THR A 6 -20.98 3.49 -6.78
C THR A 6 -20.41 4.91 -6.67
N PHE A 7 -20.13 5.55 -7.81
CA PHE A 7 -19.60 6.92 -7.78
C PHE A 7 -20.50 7.88 -7.00
N ALA A 8 -21.82 7.75 -7.11
CA ALA A 8 -22.79 8.59 -6.41
C ALA A 8 -22.81 8.38 -4.88
N SER A 9 -22.31 7.23 -4.40
CA SER A 9 -22.27 6.93 -2.95
C SER A 9 -21.05 7.46 -2.23
N ILE A 10 -20.03 7.94 -2.97
CA ILE A 10 -18.73 8.35 -2.44
C ILE A 10 -18.70 9.84 -2.16
N LYS A 11 -17.99 10.23 -1.10
CA LYS A 11 -17.77 11.63 -0.69
C LYS A 11 -16.30 11.89 -0.45
N CYS A 12 -15.86 13.14 -0.66
CA CYS A 12 -14.53 13.57 -0.20
C CYS A 12 -14.43 13.39 1.32
N GLY A 13 -13.31 12.87 1.77
CA GLY A 13 -13.04 12.53 3.17
C GLY A 13 -13.48 11.12 3.57
N ASP A 14 -14.14 10.35 2.69
CA ASP A 14 -14.45 8.94 2.97
C ASP A 14 -13.14 8.16 3.16
N LYS A 15 -13.09 7.41 4.27
CA LYS A 15 -11.92 6.58 4.59
C LYS A 15 -12.00 5.24 3.87
N LEU A 16 -10.88 4.81 3.31
CA LEU A 16 -10.74 3.49 2.74
C LEU A 16 -10.52 2.44 3.85
N PRO A 17 -10.91 1.17 3.65
CA PRO A 17 -10.59 0.10 4.58
C PRO A 17 -9.09 0.00 4.82
N THR A 18 -8.67 -0.13 6.07
CA THR A 18 -7.26 -0.28 6.40
C THR A 18 -6.79 -1.72 6.22
N VAL A 19 -5.51 -1.86 5.88
CA VAL A 19 -4.78 -3.15 5.86
C VAL A 19 -3.70 -3.07 6.93
N GLN A 20 -3.60 -4.08 7.78
CA GLN A 20 -2.51 -4.19 8.75
C GLN A 20 -1.66 -5.42 8.40
N GLN A 21 -0.35 -5.27 8.47
CA GLN A 21 0.63 -6.31 8.19
C GLN A 21 1.70 -6.32 9.28
N HIS A 22 1.81 -7.44 9.98
CA HIS A 22 3.03 -7.75 10.74
C HIS A 22 4.03 -8.41 9.80
N LEU A 23 5.23 -7.88 9.73
CA LEU A 23 6.25 -8.30 8.78
C LEU A 23 7.16 -9.36 9.39
N SER A 24 7.06 -10.60 8.96
CA SER A 24 8.01 -11.65 9.31
C SER A 24 9.16 -11.75 8.28
N GLN A 25 10.26 -12.38 8.67
CA GLN A 25 11.34 -12.70 7.71
C GLN A 25 10.86 -13.68 6.64
N GLU A 26 9.92 -14.56 6.99
CA GLU A 26 9.34 -15.51 6.05
C GLU A 26 8.52 -14.79 4.96
N ASP A 27 7.74 -13.76 5.32
CA ASP A 27 7.03 -12.93 4.35
C ASP A 27 7.99 -12.26 3.36
N ILE A 28 9.12 -11.77 3.87
CA ILE A 28 10.16 -11.15 3.03
C ILE A 28 10.76 -12.18 2.06
N TRP A 29 11.07 -13.39 2.53
CA TRP A 29 11.61 -14.46 1.67
C TRP A 29 10.59 -14.93 0.62
N HIS A 30 9.32 -15.06 0.97
CA HIS A 30 8.27 -15.39 0.02
C HIS A 30 8.16 -14.32 -1.07
N PHE A 31 8.18 -13.04 -0.67
CA PHE A 31 8.16 -11.94 -1.63
C PHE A 31 9.42 -11.92 -2.51
N ALA A 32 10.60 -12.14 -1.94
CA ALA A 32 11.85 -12.24 -2.66
C ALA A 32 11.82 -13.34 -3.74
N ALA A 33 11.31 -14.51 -3.37
CA ALA A 33 11.17 -15.63 -4.31
C ALA A 33 10.17 -15.32 -5.43
N ALA A 34 9.03 -14.69 -5.11
CA ALA A 34 8.01 -14.34 -6.09
C ALA A 34 8.43 -13.21 -7.03
N SER A 35 9.16 -12.22 -6.53
CA SER A 35 9.64 -11.06 -7.28
C SER A 35 11.00 -11.25 -7.94
N LEU A 36 11.72 -12.33 -7.59
CA LEU A 36 13.11 -12.60 -7.97
C LEU A 36 14.10 -11.54 -7.46
N ASP A 37 13.71 -10.78 -6.43
CA ASP A 37 14.57 -9.79 -5.78
C ASP A 37 15.21 -10.37 -4.52
N MET A 38 16.34 -11.07 -4.72
CA MET A 38 17.11 -11.74 -3.67
C MET A 38 18.20 -10.83 -3.06
N ASN A 39 18.04 -9.50 -3.14
CA ASN A 39 19.02 -8.57 -2.58
C ASN A 39 19.30 -8.89 -1.09
N PRO A 40 20.57 -8.98 -0.67
CA PRO A 40 20.93 -9.32 0.71
C PRO A 40 20.31 -8.42 1.77
N VAL A 41 20.00 -7.17 1.46
CA VAL A 41 19.33 -6.24 2.40
C VAL A 41 17.93 -6.73 2.83
N HIS A 42 17.30 -7.58 2.03
CA HIS A 42 16.03 -8.22 2.33
C HIS A 42 16.22 -9.65 2.87
N CYS A 43 17.17 -10.39 2.30
CA CYS A 43 17.22 -11.83 2.45
C CYS A 43 18.25 -12.35 3.46
N SER A 44 19.29 -11.58 3.79
CA SER A 44 20.40 -12.03 4.63
C SER A 44 20.55 -11.24 5.93
N PRO A 45 19.99 -11.76 7.06
CA PRO A 45 20.17 -11.11 8.37
C PRO A 45 21.63 -10.94 8.77
N GLU A 46 22.50 -11.91 8.41
CA GLU A 46 23.94 -11.82 8.71
C GLU A 46 24.61 -10.68 7.95
N TRP A 47 24.27 -10.52 6.68
CA TRP A 47 24.77 -9.43 5.85
C TRP A 47 24.32 -8.07 6.39
N CYS A 48 23.05 -7.93 6.77
CA CYS A 48 22.50 -6.70 7.33
C CYS A 48 23.19 -6.28 8.63
N ARG A 49 23.47 -7.24 9.54
CA ARG A 49 24.22 -6.95 10.78
C ARG A 49 25.62 -6.39 10.52
N LYS A 50 26.26 -6.81 9.44
CA LYS A 50 27.61 -6.34 9.08
C LYS A 50 27.59 -5.02 8.30
N SER A 51 26.67 -4.86 7.35
CA SER A 51 26.66 -3.74 6.41
C SER A 51 25.89 -2.53 6.90
N GLN A 52 24.81 -2.72 7.62
CA GLN A 52 23.92 -1.68 8.18
C GLN A 52 23.58 -0.56 7.17
N VAL A 53 23.25 -0.93 5.94
CA VAL A 53 23.04 0.00 4.81
C VAL A 53 22.06 1.11 5.13
N PHE A 54 21.01 0.83 5.92
CA PHE A 54 20.02 1.83 6.35
C PHE A 54 20.27 2.32 7.79
N GLY A 55 21.45 2.08 8.35
CA GLY A 55 21.76 2.41 9.73
C GLY A 55 21.12 1.48 10.75
N ILE A 56 20.54 0.35 10.31
CA ILE A 56 19.90 -0.67 11.13
C ILE A 56 20.48 -2.06 10.82
N PRO A 57 20.58 -2.95 11.81
CA PRO A 57 21.18 -4.27 11.64
C PRO A 57 20.22 -5.34 11.11
N GLU A 58 18.92 -5.01 10.97
CA GLU A 58 17.88 -5.92 10.53
C GLU A 58 17.70 -5.91 9.00
N THR A 59 17.11 -6.98 8.49
CA THR A 59 16.56 -7.00 7.13
C THR A 59 15.36 -6.08 7.04
N VAL A 60 15.08 -5.57 5.87
CA VAL A 60 13.97 -4.67 5.60
C VAL A 60 13.02 -5.21 4.55
N GLN A 61 11.77 -4.78 4.63
CA GLN A 61 10.75 -5.06 3.63
C GLN A 61 11.17 -4.52 2.25
N HIS A 62 10.86 -5.28 1.20
CA HIS A 62 10.98 -4.77 -0.17
C HIS A 62 10.09 -3.54 -0.37
N GLY A 63 10.62 -2.51 -0.99
CA GLY A 63 9.82 -1.33 -1.35
C GLY A 63 8.58 -1.69 -2.19
N GLN A 64 8.74 -2.62 -3.13
CA GLN A 64 7.65 -3.16 -3.96
C GLN A 64 6.54 -3.84 -3.14
N MET A 65 6.89 -4.51 -2.03
CA MET A 65 5.92 -5.09 -1.11
C MET A 65 5.10 -3.99 -0.41
N THR A 66 5.74 -2.90 0.02
CA THR A 66 5.05 -1.73 0.56
C THR A 66 4.07 -1.14 -0.46
N LEU A 67 4.48 -0.99 -1.72
CA LEU A 67 3.62 -0.51 -2.80
C LEU A 67 2.43 -1.44 -3.04
N SER A 68 2.64 -2.75 -3.00
CA SER A 68 1.59 -3.76 -3.16
C SER A 68 0.55 -3.68 -2.03
N LEU A 69 0.97 -3.41 -0.80
CA LEU A 69 0.06 -3.24 0.35
C LEU A 69 -0.73 -1.94 0.27
N LEU A 70 -0.15 -0.85 -0.22
CA LEU A 70 -0.89 0.37 -0.53
C LEU A 70 -1.93 0.13 -1.64
N ALA A 71 -1.56 -0.56 -2.71
CA ALA A 71 -2.49 -0.93 -3.77
C ALA A 71 -3.62 -1.84 -3.26
N LYS A 72 -3.33 -2.73 -2.31
CA LYS A 72 -4.32 -3.60 -1.66
C LYS A 72 -5.42 -2.82 -0.93
N VAL A 73 -5.10 -1.66 -0.36
CA VAL A 73 -6.12 -0.76 0.24
C VAL A 73 -7.17 -0.39 -0.80
N ILE A 74 -6.75 -0.03 -2.01
CA ILE A 74 -7.65 0.33 -3.12
C ILE A 74 -8.44 -0.88 -3.61
N THR A 75 -7.77 -2.02 -3.82
CA THR A 75 -8.44 -3.21 -4.33
C THR A 75 -9.46 -3.77 -3.34
N ASN A 76 -9.17 -3.75 -2.04
CA ASN A 76 -10.13 -4.13 -1.00
C ASN A 76 -11.36 -3.21 -0.98
N TRP A 77 -11.16 -1.93 -1.28
CA TRP A 77 -12.26 -0.94 -1.29
C TRP A 77 -13.14 -1.04 -2.53
N ALA A 78 -12.55 -1.15 -3.72
CA ALA A 78 -13.26 -0.87 -4.96
C ALA A 78 -13.45 -2.11 -5.86
N TYR A 79 -12.60 -3.13 -5.78
CA TYR A 79 -12.57 -4.23 -6.75
C TYR A 79 -13.87 -5.03 -6.80
N ALA A 80 -14.44 -5.39 -5.65
CA ALA A 80 -15.69 -6.16 -5.57
C ALA A 80 -16.88 -5.45 -6.22
N SER A 81 -16.82 -4.12 -6.33
CA SER A 81 -17.83 -3.30 -6.98
C SER A 81 -17.51 -3.01 -8.46
N GLY A 82 -16.44 -3.60 -9.01
CA GLY A 82 -16.00 -3.37 -10.39
C GLY A 82 -15.14 -2.12 -10.56
N GLY A 83 -14.62 -1.55 -9.47
CA GLY A 83 -13.70 -0.42 -9.52
C GLY A 83 -12.35 -0.79 -10.13
N THR A 84 -11.74 0.13 -10.85
CA THR A 84 -10.47 -0.09 -11.54
C THR A 84 -9.48 1.03 -11.24
N MET A 85 -8.30 0.68 -10.79
CA MET A 85 -7.21 1.62 -10.57
C MET A 85 -6.69 2.13 -11.92
N LYS A 86 -6.79 3.44 -12.14
CA LYS A 86 -6.36 4.11 -13.38
C LYS A 86 -4.90 4.56 -13.31
N THR A 87 -4.52 5.15 -12.17
CA THR A 87 -3.14 5.57 -11.90
C THR A 87 -2.79 5.22 -10.46
N PHE A 88 -1.52 4.99 -10.22
CA PHE A 88 -0.97 4.75 -8.88
C PHE A 88 0.45 5.30 -8.81
N GLU A 89 0.69 6.15 -7.84
CA GLU A 89 2.00 6.72 -7.53
C GLU A 89 2.25 6.59 -6.04
N ALA A 90 3.47 6.25 -5.66
CA ALA A 90 3.84 6.20 -4.26
C ALA A 90 5.30 6.59 -4.03
N LYS A 91 5.56 7.10 -2.82
CA LYS A 91 6.88 7.46 -2.33
C LYS A 91 7.16 6.69 -1.06
N LEU A 92 8.27 5.96 -1.05
CA LEU A 92 8.83 5.34 0.15
C LEU A 92 9.58 6.40 0.96
N ILE A 93 9.34 6.46 2.27
CA ILE A 93 9.89 7.50 3.17
C ILE A 93 11.01 6.92 4.02
N LYS A 94 10.75 5.76 4.65
CA LYS A 94 11.76 5.08 5.46
C LYS A 94 11.67 3.56 5.28
N PRO A 95 12.78 2.83 5.51
CA PRO A 95 12.76 1.37 5.48
C PRO A 95 11.85 0.81 6.59
N VAL A 96 11.25 -0.34 6.33
CA VAL A 96 10.44 -1.09 7.30
C VAL A 96 11.25 -2.31 7.73
N PRO A 97 11.80 -2.32 8.96
CA PRO A 97 12.53 -3.47 9.46
C PRO A 97 11.63 -4.70 9.64
N VAL A 98 12.23 -5.88 9.56
CA VAL A 98 11.56 -7.13 9.95
C VAL A 98 11.01 -7.01 11.38
N ASN A 99 9.92 -7.71 11.68
CA ASN A 99 9.14 -7.65 12.92
C ASN A 99 8.39 -6.31 13.17
N SER A 100 8.40 -5.38 12.23
CA SER A 100 7.54 -4.20 12.29
C SER A 100 6.07 -4.57 11.98
N THR A 101 5.15 -3.80 12.54
CA THR A 101 3.73 -3.87 12.18
C THR A 101 3.34 -2.54 11.52
N CYS A 102 2.92 -2.60 10.26
CA CYS A 102 2.49 -1.43 9.53
C CYS A 102 0.99 -1.45 9.26
N THR A 103 0.39 -0.26 9.30
CA THR A 103 -1.00 -0.02 8.91
C THR A 103 -1.01 0.83 7.65
N TYR A 104 -1.75 0.36 6.65
CA TYR A 104 -1.94 1.01 5.36
C TYR A 104 -3.38 1.48 5.25
N GLY A 105 -3.59 2.68 4.77
CA GLY A 105 -4.91 3.26 4.65
C GLY A 105 -4.95 4.37 3.61
N GLY A 106 -6.12 4.99 3.50
CA GLY A 106 -6.30 6.11 2.58
C GLY A 106 -7.63 6.81 2.78
N GLU A 107 -7.81 7.87 2.03
CA GLU A 107 -9.05 8.63 1.98
C GLU A 107 -9.31 9.18 0.58
N VAL A 108 -10.57 9.40 0.28
CA VAL A 108 -11.00 10.08 -0.95
C VAL A 108 -10.67 11.55 -0.83
N SER A 109 -9.80 12.05 -1.70
CA SER A 109 -9.41 13.47 -1.73
C SER A 109 -10.26 14.30 -2.69
N GLU A 110 -10.61 13.74 -3.86
CA GLU A 110 -11.36 14.46 -4.89
C GLU A 110 -12.31 13.55 -5.67
N LEU A 111 -13.41 14.14 -6.17
CA LEU A 111 -14.36 13.49 -7.06
C LEU A 111 -14.31 14.13 -8.43
N HIS A 112 -14.13 13.31 -9.47
CA HIS A 112 -14.02 13.78 -10.86
C HIS A 112 -15.15 13.20 -11.72
N PRO A 113 -16.31 13.86 -11.80
CA PRO A 113 -17.38 13.48 -12.71
C PRO A 113 -16.97 13.87 -14.14
N VAL A 114 -16.70 12.88 -14.98
CA VAL A 114 -16.31 13.09 -16.38
C VAL A 114 -17.47 12.74 -17.30
N LYS A 115 -17.86 11.49 -17.28
CA LYS A 115 -19.05 10.96 -17.93
C LYS A 115 -19.29 9.51 -17.51
N LYS A 116 -20.49 9.02 -17.71
CA LYS A 116 -20.90 7.67 -17.35
C LYS A 116 -19.86 6.60 -17.72
N GLY A 117 -19.42 5.82 -16.74
CA GLY A 117 -18.43 4.76 -16.87
C GLY A 117 -16.97 5.23 -16.94
N LYS A 118 -16.69 6.54 -16.82
CA LYS A 118 -15.34 7.12 -16.78
C LYS A 118 -15.12 8.07 -15.60
N ASP A 119 -16.11 8.21 -14.75
CA ASP A 119 -15.98 8.98 -13.53
C ASP A 119 -14.93 8.33 -12.63
N PHE A 120 -14.08 9.12 -12.03
CA PHE A 120 -13.04 8.60 -11.14
C PHE A 120 -12.94 9.43 -9.88
N VAL A 121 -12.39 8.84 -8.85
CA VAL A 121 -12.03 9.50 -7.61
C VAL A 121 -10.51 9.54 -7.48
N ALA A 122 -10.00 10.62 -6.92
CA ALA A 122 -8.63 10.68 -6.44
C ALA A 122 -8.62 10.23 -4.97
N VAL A 123 -7.64 9.41 -4.63
CA VAL A 123 -7.42 8.95 -3.25
C VAL A 123 -6.00 9.25 -2.82
N GLU A 124 -5.85 9.68 -1.58
CA GLU A 124 -4.55 9.77 -0.91
C GLU A 124 -4.35 8.54 -0.04
N LEU A 125 -3.15 7.99 -0.08
CA LEU A 125 -2.76 6.76 0.60
C LEU A 125 -1.60 7.03 1.56
N TRP A 126 -1.56 6.27 2.62
CA TRP A 126 -0.51 6.35 3.62
C TRP A 126 -0.19 4.98 4.22
N ALA A 127 1.02 4.83 4.71
CA ALA A 127 1.44 3.72 5.55
C ALA A 127 2.19 4.27 6.77
N HIS A 128 1.84 3.76 7.94
CA HIS A 128 2.50 4.06 9.21
C HIS A 128 2.98 2.77 9.87
N ASP A 129 4.11 2.84 10.55
CA ASP A 129 4.57 1.74 11.41
C ASP A 129 3.86 1.74 12.77
N GLN A 130 4.25 0.82 13.65
CA GLN A 130 3.68 0.67 15.00
C GLN A 130 3.90 1.89 15.89
N ASP A 131 4.88 2.72 15.60
CA ASP A 131 5.20 3.94 16.35
C ASP A 131 4.46 5.17 15.81
N GLY A 132 3.71 5.00 14.73
CA GLY A 132 2.96 6.05 14.05
C GLY A 132 3.79 6.86 13.06
N ASP A 133 5.02 6.45 12.79
CA ASP A 133 5.87 7.10 11.80
C ASP A 133 5.44 6.75 10.38
N LYS A 134 5.51 7.75 9.50
CA LYS A 134 5.21 7.54 8.07
C LYS A 134 6.30 6.72 7.39
N VAL A 135 5.93 5.59 6.81
CA VAL A 135 6.82 4.74 6.01
C VAL A 135 6.61 4.90 4.51
N ALA A 136 5.41 5.25 4.09
CA ALA A 136 5.10 5.54 2.68
C ALA A 136 3.89 6.46 2.55
N LEU A 137 3.84 7.17 1.41
CA LEU A 137 2.69 7.95 0.96
C LEU A 137 2.36 7.56 -0.48
N GLY A 138 1.10 7.70 -0.87
CA GLY A 138 0.68 7.42 -2.24
C GLY A 138 -0.50 8.25 -2.69
N LYS A 139 -0.75 8.19 -3.99
CA LYS A 139 -1.92 8.76 -4.66
C LYS A 139 -2.41 7.78 -5.71
N ALA A 140 -3.69 7.73 -5.91
CA ALA A 140 -4.25 6.95 -7.00
C ALA A 140 -5.50 7.61 -7.57
N GLN A 141 -5.81 7.28 -8.82
CA GLN A 141 -7.09 7.55 -9.45
C GLN A 141 -7.81 6.23 -9.66
N VAL A 142 -9.04 6.15 -9.21
CA VAL A 142 -9.84 4.93 -9.26
C VAL A 142 -11.15 5.21 -10.00
N ILE A 143 -11.36 4.51 -11.11
CA ILE A 143 -12.63 4.54 -11.84
C ILE A 143 -13.63 3.71 -11.04
N ILE A 144 -14.77 4.30 -10.72
CA ILE A 144 -15.85 3.65 -9.98
C ILE A 144 -17.06 3.51 -10.89
N PRO A 145 -17.71 2.34 -10.93
CA PRO A 145 -18.96 2.17 -11.69
C PRO A 145 -20.08 3.10 -11.19
N GLN A 146 -20.99 3.39 -12.10
CA GLN A 146 -22.21 4.17 -11.83
C GLN A 146 -23.28 3.32 -11.13
#